data_79d3629c3022aa56fb071a7de3c8035c
#
_entry.id   79d3629c3022aa56fb071a7de3c8035c
#
_cell.length_a   1.000
_cell.length_b   1.000
_cell.length_c   1.000
_cell.angle_alpha   90.00
_cell.angle_beta   90.00
_cell.angle_gamma   90.00
#
_symmetry.space_group_name_H-M   'P 1'
#
loop_
_entity.id
_entity.type
_entity.pdbx_description
1 polymer ?
#
loop_
_entity_poly.entity_id
_entity_poly.type
_entity_poly.pdbx_seq_one_letter_code
_entity_poly.pdbx_strand_id
1 'polypeptide(L)'
;DRNDAIYLDESVARAHGILAQSFKAIDGKLVSVLPGVAVDSYAATAIDPIAINAACSKESPFTASGNTLDTPFYTVQFNDKMYLSSLFDKRAKRELCENGQALNTFLLAEDVPLAWDNWDIDADIEYKLRDTATLLESQVVSCGPIEYRIRNRYQLTTRSSLTQDVVFYADDPMIRFDTRMDWQDNHRLLKTAF
;
A
#
# COMPACT_ATOMS: atom_id res chain seq x y z
N ASP A 1 18.88 9.65 6.36
CA ASP A 1 18.98 9.37 4.92
C ASP A 1 17.87 8.42 4.55
N ARG A 2 16.99 8.83 3.65
CA ARG A 2 15.86 8.03 3.22
C ARG A 2 16.10 7.58 1.78
N ASN A 3 16.11 6.28 1.55
CA ASN A 3 16.28 5.66 0.24
C ASN A 3 14.93 5.17 -0.28
N ASP A 4 14.03 6.10 -0.59
CA ASP A 4 12.71 5.72 -1.14
C ASP A 4 12.89 5.11 -2.54
N ALA A 5 12.13 4.06 -2.85
CA ALA A 5 12.08 3.50 -4.19
C ALA A 5 11.65 4.56 -5.20
N ILE A 6 12.25 4.54 -6.39
CA ILE A 6 11.99 5.49 -7.46
C ILE A 6 11.01 4.87 -8.45
N TYR A 7 9.97 5.60 -8.81
CA TYR A 7 8.95 5.19 -9.77
C TYR A 7 9.09 6.00 -11.06
N LEU A 8 9.33 5.33 -12.18
CA LEU A 8 9.43 5.95 -13.50
C LEU A 8 8.38 5.36 -14.45
N ASP A 9 7.96 6.14 -15.43
CA ASP A 9 7.26 5.59 -16.59
C ASP A 9 8.16 4.53 -17.27
N GLU A 10 7.58 3.38 -17.62
CA GLU A 10 8.37 2.27 -18.20
C GLU A 10 9.05 2.68 -19.49
N SER A 11 8.43 3.54 -20.29
CA SER A 11 9.03 4.04 -21.53
C SER A 11 10.30 4.85 -21.27
N VAL A 12 10.33 5.62 -20.19
CA VAL A 12 11.51 6.40 -19.77
C VAL A 12 12.61 5.46 -19.29
N ALA A 13 12.29 4.49 -18.44
CA ALA A 13 13.26 3.52 -17.96
C ALA A 13 13.93 2.77 -19.14
N ARG A 14 13.12 2.26 -20.07
CA ARG A 14 13.61 1.56 -21.28
C ARG A 14 14.48 2.45 -22.17
N ALA A 15 14.11 3.71 -22.38
CA ALA A 15 14.90 4.65 -23.19
C ALA A 15 16.31 4.89 -22.63
N HIS A 16 16.48 4.70 -21.31
CA HIS A 16 17.77 4.81 -20.64
C HIS A 16 18.45 3.45 -20.35
N GLY A 17 17.95 2.35 -20.95
CA GLY A 17 18.54 1.02 -20.80
C GLY A 17 18.38 0.41 -19.41
N ILE A 18 17.38 0.85 -18.66
CA ILE A 18 17.09 0.37 -17.31
C ILE A 18 16.14 -0.84 -17.39
N LEU A 19 16.59 -1.99 -16.91
CA LEU A 19 15.83 -3.22 -16.80
C LEU A 19 15.32 -3.35 -15.35
N ALA A 20 14.18 -2.72 -15.08
CA ALA A 20 13.62 -2.63 -13.74
C ALA A 20 12.42 -3.57 -13.55
N GLN A 21 12.09 -3.85 -12.29
CA GLN A 21 10.82 -4.44 -11.92
C GLN A 21 9.68 -3.51 -12.37
N SER A 22 8.67 -4.06 -13.07
CA SER A 22 7.58 -3.23 -13.62
C SER A 22 6.22 -3.77 -13.21
N PHE A 23 5.25 -2.88 -13.10
CA PHE A 23 3.85 -3.22 -12.83
C PHE A 23 2.90 -2.22 -13.50
N LYS A 24 1.64 -2.61 -13.63
CA LYS A 24 0.58 -1.71 -14.09
C LYS A 24 -0.03 -0.98 -12.88
N ALA A 25 0.14 0.33 -12.80
CA ALA A 25 -0.40 1.17 -11.73
C ALA A 25 -1.95 1.21 -11.74
N ILE A 26 -2.57 1.72 -10.68
CA ILE A 26 -4.04 1.80 -10.55
C ILE A 26 -4.65 2.66 -11.66
N ASP A 27 -3.93 3.68 -12.14
CA ASP A 27 -4.36 4.54 -13.27
C ASP A 27 -4.18 3.89 -14.65
N GLY A 28 -3.64 2.67 -14.70
CA GLY A 28 -3.43 1.88 -15.91
C GLY A 28 -2.09 2.09 -16.59
N LYS A 29 -1.22 2.98 -16.12
CA LYS A 29 0.12 3.22 -16.66
C LYS A 29 1.07 2.08 -16.29
N LEU A 30 2.01 1.79 -17.17
CA LEU A 30 3.14 0.90 -16.87
C LEU A 30 4.24 1.70 -16.17
N VAL A 31 4.63 1.23 -15.00
CA VAL A 31 5.60 1.89 -14.12
C VAL A 31 6.75 0.93 -13.82
N SER A 32 7.96 1.42 -13.95
CA SER A 32 9.18 0.74 -13.53
C SER A 32 9.59 1.20 -12.13
N VAL A 33 9.95 0.25 -11.27
CA VAL A 33 10.39 0.50 -9.89
C VAL A 33 11.89 0.26 -9.81
N LEU A 34 12.61 1.24 -9.31
CA LEU A 34 14.04 1.21 -9.11
C LEU A 34 14.36 1.28 -7.61
N PRO A 35 15.51 0.73 -7.18
CA PRO A 35 16.00 0.93 -5.83
C PRO A 35 16.20 2.41 -5.54
N GLY A 36 16.01 2.80 -4.30
CA GLY A 36 16.29 4.15 -3.84
C GLY A 36 17.77 4.52 -4.03
N VAL A 37 18.01 5.79 -4.28
CA VAL A 37 19.35 6.37 -4.37
C VAL A 37 19.49 7.46 -3.32
N ALA A 38 20.55 7.40 -2.51
CA ALA A 38 20.81 8.43 -1.51
C ALA A 38 21.09 9.76 -2.19
N VAL A 39 20.38 10.81 -1.78
CA VAL A 39 20.56 12.17 -2.26
C VAL A 39 20.65 13.09 -1.05
N ASP A 40 21.70 13.92 -1.01
CA ASP A 40 21.85 14.93 0.02
C ASP A 40 20.77 16.04 -0.09
N SER A 41 20.50 16.71 1.00
CA SER A 41 19.54 17.82 1.02
C SER A 41 19.92 18.90 -0.01
N TYR A 42 18.95 19.31 -0.83
CA TYR A 42 19.12 20.27 -1.92
C TYR A 42 20.12 19.87 -3.02
N ALA A 43 20.44 18.57 -3.12
CA ALA A 43 21.30 18.03 -4.16
C ALA A 43 20.51 17.31 -5.23
N ALA A 44 21.19 17.02 -6.34
CA ALA A 44 20.70 16.13 -7.38
C ALA A 44 21.78 15.06 -7.66
N THR A 45 21.36 13.84 -7.93
CA THR A 45 22.28 12.75 -8.28
C THR A 45 21.88 12.12 -9.61
N ALA A 46 22.85 11.67 -10.38
CA ALA A 46 22.58 10.92 -11.58
C ALA A 46 22.27 9.45 -11.24
N ILE A 47 21.30 8.89 -11.94
CA ILE A 47 21.00 7.45 -11.87
C ILE A 47 22.00 6.72 -12.76
N ASP A 48 22.75 5.77 -12.18
CA ASP A 48 23.62 4.88 -12.92
C ASP A 48 22.84 3.63 -13.37
N PRO A 49 22.54 3.46 -14.68
CA PRO A 49 21.79 2.31 -15.18
C PRO A 49 22.45 0.96 -14.87
N ILE A 50 23.79 0.89 -14.80
CA ILE A 50 24.52 -0.36 -14.54
C ILE A 50 24.27 -0.79 -13.09
N ALA A 51 24.42 0.13 -12.13
CA ALA A 51 24.17 -0.15 -10.72
C ALA A 51 22.69 -0.52 -10.45
N ILE A 52 21.77 0.18 -11.10
CA ILE A 52 20.33 -0.11 -11.02
C ILE A 52 20.01 -1.50 -11.57
N ASN A 53 20.51 -1.85 -12.76
CA ASN A 53 20.26 -3.16 -13.38
C ASN A 53 20.84 -4.29 -12.52
N ALA A 54 22.01 -4.10 -11.91
CA ALA A 54 22.60 -5.07 -10.98
C ALA A 54 21.74 -5.27 -9.73
N ALA A 55 21.15 -4.21 -9.19
CA ALA A 55 20.21 -4.30 -8.06
C ALA A 55 18.90 -4.99 -8.46
N CYS A 56 18.36 -4.68 -9.64
CA CYS A 56 17.11 -5.27 -10.15
C CYS A 56 17.26 -6.75 -10.58
N SER A 57 18.47 -7.25 -10.76
CA SER A 57 18.73 -8.65 -11.12
C SER A 57 18.80 -9.60 -9.91
N LYS A 58 18.70 -9.09 -8.69
CA LYS A 58 18.71 -9.93 -7.48
C LYS A 58 17.42 -10.73 -7.35
N GLU A 59 17.50 -11.83 -6.60
CA GLU A 59 16.32 -12.59 -6.22
C GLU A 59 15.39 -11.77 -5.30
N SER A 60 14.10 -12.05 -5.38
CA SER A 60 13.11 -11.42 -4.51
C SER A 60 13.31 -11.86 -3.05
N PRO A 61 13.44 -10.92 -2.10
CA PRO A 61 13.56 -11.26 -0.69
C PRO A 61 12.20 -11.53 -0.02
N PHE A 62 11.12 -11.54 -0.79
CA PHE A 62 9.76 -11.75 -0.29
C PHE A 62 9.33 -13.20 -0.51
N THR A 63 8.70 -13.80 0.51
CA THR A 63 8.14 -15.16 0.42
C THR A 63 6.67 -15.12 0.82
N ALA A 64 5.78 -15.52 -0.10
CA ALA A 64 4.35 -15.61 0.15
C ALA A 64 3.91 -17.07 0.27
N SER A 65 3.08 -17.37 1.27
CA SER A 65 2.49 -18.70 1.48
C SER A 65 1.09 -18.56 2.07
N GLY A 66 0.06 -18.94 1.29
CA GLY A 66 -1.33 -18.76 1.69
C GLY A 66 -1.65 -17.27 1.93
N ASN A 67 -2.10 -16.96 3.13
CA ASN A 67 -2.40 -15.59 3.57
C ASN A 67 -1.23 -14.93 4.34
N THR A 68 -0.03 -15.50 4.30
CA THR A 68 1.16 -14.98 4.98
C THR A 68 2.15 -14.45 3.96
N LEU A 69 2.74 -13.29 4.26
CA LEU A 69 3.85 -12.70 3.53
C LEU A 69 5.03 -12.48 4.48
N ASP A 70 6.16 -13.09 4.15
CA ASP A 70 7.43 -12.82 4.82
C ASP A 70 8.24 -11.81 4.02
N THR A 71 8.67 -10.72 4.69
CA THR A 71 9.45 -9.62 4.13
C THR A 71 10.75 -9.46 4.92
N PRO A 72 11.73 -8.68 4.47
CA PRO A 72 12.93 -8.41 5.27
C PRO A 72 12.65 -7.83 6.66
N PHE A 73 11.57 -7.07 6.83
CA PHE A 73 11.27 -6.34 8.06
C PHE A 73 10.09 -6.90 8.85
N TYR A 74 9.16 -7.58 8.19
CA TYR A 74 7.90 -8.03 8.79
C TYR A 74 7.55 -9.46 8.40
N THR A 75 6.87 -10.16 9.31
CA THR A 75 6.02 -11.30 8.97
C THR A 75 4.57 -10.81 9.07
N VAL A 76 3.84 -10.89 7.97
CA VAL A 76 2.49 -10.35 7.82
C VAL A 76 1.49 -11.47 7.63
N GLN A 77 0.34 -11.41 8.32
CA GLN A 77 -0.81 -12.25 8.01
C GLN A 77 -1.98 -11.37 7.59
N PHE A 78 -2.69 -11.83 6.57
CA PHE A 78 -3.89 -11.17 6.07
C PHE A 78 -5.13 -11.98 6.45
N ASN A 79 -6.23 -11.29 6.77
CA ASN A 79 -7.52 -11.95 6.94
C ASN A 79 -8.27 -12.09 5.58
N ASP A 80 -9.49 -12.61 5.61
CA ASP A 80 -10.30 -12.84 4.40
C ASP A 80 -10.64 -11.55 3.63
N LYS A 81 -10.53 -10.39 4.27
CA LYS A 81 -10.68 -9.07 3.64
C LYS A 81 -9.36 -8.43 3.22
N MET A 82 -8.26 -9.15 3.31
CA MET A 82 -6.91 -8.64 3.03
C MET A 82 -6.49 -7.45 3.91
N TYR A 83 -7.07 -7.33 5.11
CA TYR A 83 -6.56 -6.48 6.17
C TYR A 83 -5.41 -7.18 6.89
N LEU A 84 -4.49 -6.44 7.47
CA LEU A 84 -3.35 -7.01 8.18
C LEU A 84 -3.83 -7.50 9.56
N SER A 85 -4.07 -8.81 9.70
CA SER A 85 -4.52 -9.44 10.95
C SER A 85 -3.36 -9.73 11.91
N SER A 86 -2.12 -9.77 11.42
CA SER A 86 -0.88 -9.81 12.20
C SER A 86 0.20 -9.06 11.43
N LEU A 87 0.96 -8.26 12.14
CA LEU A 87 2.11 -7.52 11.62
C LEU A 87 3.25 -7.60 12.65
N PHE A 88 4.06 -8.66 12.55
CA PHE A 88 5.20 -8.87 13.44
C PHE A 88 6.42 -8.11 12.94
N ASP A 89 6.89 -7.10 13.68
CA ASP A 89 8.14 -6.38 13.39
C ASP A 89 9.34 -7.22 13.86
N LYS A 90 10.12 -7.71 12.88
CA LYS A 90 11.30 -8.56 13.13
C LYS A 90 12.44 -7.83 13.86
N ARG A 91 12.54 -6.52 13.69
CA ARG A 91 13.57 -5.68 14.31
C ARG A 91 13.23 -5.38 15.77
N ALA A 92 11.99 -4.95 16.02
CA ALA A 92 11.48 -4.70 17.36
C ALA A 92 11.08 -5.98 18.11
N LYS A 93 10.97 -7.13 17.38
CA LYS A 93 10.54 -8.45 17.90
C LYS A 93 9.20 -8.36 18.61
N ARG A 94 8.25 -7.66 18.02
CA ARG A 94 6.91 -7.48 18.60
C ARG A 94 5.82 -7.52 17.55
N GLU A 95 4.64 -7.95 17.99
CA GLU A 95 3.39 -7.83 17.22
C GLU A 95 2.89 -6.38 17.30
N LEU A 96 2.41 -5.85 16.16
CA LEU A 96 1.84 -4.51 16.05
C LEU A 96 0.31 -4.52 16.01
N CYS A 97 -0.32 -5.66 15.69
CA CYS A 97 -1.77 -5.83 15.78
C CYS A 97 -2.15 -6.16 17.22
N GLU A 98 -2.74 -5.21 17.92
CA GLU A 98 -3.14 -5.40 19.31
C GLU A 98 -4.53 -6.05 19.40
N ASN A 99 -4.74 -6.91 20.42
CA ASN A 99 -6.04 -7.47 20.79
C ASN A 99 -6.84 -8.14 19.66
N GLY A 100 -6.15 -8.66 18.61
CA GLY A 100 -6.80 -9.30 17.47
C GLY A 100 -7.49 -8.33 16.52
N GLN A 101 -7.24 -7.03 16.65
CA GLN A 101 -7.73 -6.02 15.70
C GLN A 101 -6.82 -6.01 14.47
N ALA A 102 -7.43 -5.99 13.29
CA ALA A 102 -6.68 -5.89 12.05
C ALA A 102 -6.37 -4.42 11.72
N LEU A 103 -5.17 -4.18 11.18
CA LEU A 103 -4.75 -2.86 10.69
C LEU A 103 -5.22 -2.64 9.25
N ASN A 104 -5.31 -1.38 8.84
CA ASN A 104 -5.79 -0.95 7.52
C ASN A 104 -7.24 -1.38 7.26
N THR A 105 -8.08 -1.32 8.29
CA THR A 105 -9.51 -1.67 8.22
C THR A 105 -10.31 -0.47 7.73
N PHE A 106 -11.24 -0.68 6.80
CA PHE A 106 -12.13 0.37 6.29
C PHE A 106 -13.43 0.40 7.09
N LEU A 107 -13.65 1.51 7.78
CA LEU A 107 -14.83 1.74 8.61
C LEU A 107 -15.71 2.82 7.97
N LEU A 108 -16.98 2.51 7.77
CA LEU A 108 -17.97 3.44 7.24
C LEU A 108 -19.00 3.78 8.30
N ALA A 109 -19.46 5.03 8.26
CA ALA A 109 -20.56 5.52 9.08
C ALA A 109 -21.47 6.42 8.26
N GLU A 110 -22.70 6.60 8.73
CA GLU A 110 -23.54 7.70 8.32
C GLU A 110 -23.02 8.98 8.97
N ASP A 111 -22.85 10.03 8.17
CA ASP A 111 -22.31 11.33 8.57
C ASP A 111 -23.37 12.41 8.25
N VAL A 112 -24.20 12.70 9.23
CA VAL A 112 -25.25 13.73 9.17
C VAL A 112 -25.13 14.55 10.44
N PRO A 113 -24.20 15.51 10.47
CA PRO A 113 -24.00 16.34 11.66
C PRO A 113 -25.20 17.28 11.89
N LEU A 114 -25.43 17.65 13.15
CA LEU A 114 -26.53 18.55 13.54
C LEU A 114 -26.40 19.93 12.88
N ALA A 115 -25.18 20.38 12.67
CA ALA A 115 -24.86 21.66 12.01
C ALA A 115 -23.51 21.57 11.31
N TRP A 116 -23.25 22.47 10.36
CA TRP A 116 -21.95 22.63 9.72
C TRP A 116 -21.49 21.39 8.92
N ASP A 117 -22.40 20.86 8.11
CA ASP A 117 -22.09 19.77 7.17
C ASP A 117 -20.76 20.03 6.43
N ASN A 118 -19.89 19.03 6.35
CA ASN A 118 -18.50 19.06 5.89
C ASN A 118 -17.49 19.76 6.80
N TRP A 119 -17.88 20.37 7.90
CA TRP A 119 -16.99 21.01 8.85
C TRP A 119 -16.94 20.34 10.21
N ASP A 120 -18.05 19.72 10.57
CA ASP A 120 -18.21 19.10 11.89
C ASP A 120 -18.52 17.61 11.74
N ILE A 121 -18.09 16.85 12.72
CA ILE A 121 -18.41 15.43 12.88
C ILE A 121 -18.95 15.26 14.29
N ASP A 122 -20.20 14.83 14.39
CA ASP A 122 -20.83 14.63 15.68
C ASP A 122 -20.10 13.56 16.51
N ALA A 123 -20.05 13.74 17.84
CA ALA A 123 -19.33 12.85 18.74
C ALA A 123 -19.86 11.39 18.73
N ASP A 124 -21.07 11.16 18.25
CA ASP A 124 -21.66 9.83 18.14
C ASP A 124 -21.15 9.02 16.93
N ILE A 125 -20.35 9.61 16.04
CA ILE A 125 -19.84 8.95 14.84
C ILE A 125 -19.09 7.64 15.16
N GLU A 126 -18.39 7.59 16.28
CA GLU A 126 -17.63 6.40 16.67
C GLU A 126 -18.53 5.20 16.94
N TYR A 127 -19.75 5.44 17.41
CA TYR A 127 -20.74 4.38 17.63
C TYR A 127 -21.42 3.92 16.33
N LYS A 128 -21.30 4.68 15.25
CA LYS A 128 -21.87 4.39 13.93
C LYS A 128 -20.89 3.68 12.99
N LEU A 129 -19.58 3.74 13.25
CA LEU A 129 -18.55 3.13 12.42
C LEU A 129 -18.72 1.61 12.32
N ARG A 130 -18.76 1.08 11.11
CA ARG A 130 -18.89 -0.37 10.82
C ARG A 130 -17.97 -0.76 9.66
N ASP A 131 -17.36 -1.93 9.77
CA ASP A 131 -16.67 -2.57 8.64
C ASP A 131 -17.71 -3.24 7.72
N THR A 132 -18.17 -2.48 6.72
CA THR A 132 -19.10 -2.96 5.69
C THR A 132 -18.42 -3.22 4.35
N ALA A 133 -17.12 -2.95 4.23
CA ALA A 133 -16.38 -3.16 3.01
C ALA A 133 -16.33 -4.65 2.63
N THR A 134 -16.55 -4.94 1.35
CA THR A 134 -16.46 -6.29 0.78
C THR A 134 -15.27 -6.36 -0.16
N LEU A 135 -14.36 -7.28 0.07
CA LEU A 135 -13.26 -7.56 -0.85
C LEU A 135 -13.83 -8.21 -2.12
N LEU A 136 -13.59 -7.58 -3.26
CA LEU A 136 -14.01 -8.09 -4.58
C LEU A 136 -12.90 -8.89 -5.25
N GLU A 137 -11.66 -8.43 -5.10
CA GLU A 137 -10.50 -9.00 -5.77
C GLU A 137 -9.23 -8.68 -4.99
N SER A 138 -8.30 -9.63 -4.98
CA SER A 138 -6.93 -9.44 -4.48
C SER A 138 -5.95 -10.11 -5.43
N GLN A 139 -4.89 -9.40 -5.83
CA GLN A 139 -3.86 -9.93 -6.71
C GLN A 139 -2.49 -9.33 -6.41
N VAL A 140 -1.45 -10.12 -6.59
CA VAL A 140 -0.07 -9.63 -6.59
C VAL A 140 0.20 -8.98 -7.95
N VAL A 141 0.49 -7.68 -7.95
CA VAL A 141 0.74 -6.90 -9.19
C VAL A 141 2.21 -6.59 -9.41
N SER A 142 3.03 -6.73 -8.38
CA SER A 142 4.48 -6.57 -8.45
C SER A 142 5.14 -7.49 -7.43
N CYS A 143 6.14 -8.27 -7.85
CA CYS A 143 6.94 -9.12 -6.98
C CYS A 143 8.34 -9.21 -7.56
N GLY A 144 9.33 -8.65 -6.88
CA GLY A 144 10.71 -8.63 -7.35
C GLY A 144 11.69 -8.21 -6.26
N PRO A 145 12.91 -7.82 -6.64
CA PRO A 145 13.95 -7.51 -5.67
C PRO A 145 13.75 -6.18 -4.95
N ILE A 146 12.86 -5.30 -5.43
CA ILE A 146 12.69 -3.94 -4.88
C ILE A 146 11.45 -3.85 -4.02
N GLU A 147 10.30 -4.36 -4.51
CA GLU A 147 9.02 -4.29 -3.80
C GLU A 147 8.18 -5.55 -4.00
N TYR A 148 7.28 -5.76 -3.06
CA TYR A 148 6.13 -6.67 -3.17
C TYR A 148 4.85 -5.86 -3.04
N ARG A 149 3.97 -5.93 -4.03
CA ARG A 149 2.75 -5.11 -4.13
C ARG A 149 1.53 -5.98 -4.32
N ILE A 150 0.55 -5.82 -3.43
CA ILE A 150 -0.74 -6.49 -3.49
C ILE A 150 -1.80 -5.45 -3.80
N ARG A 151 -2.57 -5.66 -4.86
CA ARG A 151 -3.73 -4.85 -5.21
C ARG A 151 -5.00 -5.47 -4.71
N ASN A 152 -5.75 -4.72 -3.91
CA ASN A 152 -7.05 -5.10 -3.38
C ASN A 152 -8.12 -4.16 -3.91
N ARG A 153 -9.25 -4.71 -4.33
CA ARG A 153 -10.44 -3.94 -4.74
C ARG A 153 -11.58 -4.21 -3.79
N TYR A 154 -12.20 -3.15 -3.31
CA TYR A 154 -13.29 -3.22 -2.35
C TYR A 154 -14.54 -2.54 -2.87
N GLN A 155 -15.71 -3.12 -2.59
CA GLN A 155 -16.99 -2.44 -2.60
C GLN A 155 -17.22 -1.89 -1.20
N LEU A 156 -17.36 -0.57 -1.08
CA LEU A 156 -17.60 0.10 0.19
C LEU A 156 -19.10 0.20 0.49
N THR A 157 -19.85 0.61 -0.52
CA THR A 157 -21.32 0.71 -0.52
C THR A 157 -21.85 0.20 -1.85
N THR A 158 -23.15 0.28 -2.09
CA THR A 158 -23.73 -0.05 -3.42
C THR A 158 -23.26 0.90 -4.53
N ARG A 159 -22.67 2.06 -4.19
CA ARG A 159 -22.30 3.13 -5.13
C ARG A 159 -20.81 3.42 -5.15
N SER A 160 -20.12 3.25 -4.02
CA SER A 160 -18.72 3.65 -3.85
C SER A 160 -17.80 2.43 -3.76
N SER A 161 -16.63 2.54 -4.38
CA SER A 161 -15.60 1.51 -4.40
C SER A 161 -14.21 2.09 -4.12
N LEU A 162 -13.28 1.21 -3.77
CA LEU A 162 -11.89 1.57 -3.46
C LEU A 162 -10.95 0.52 -4.06
N THR A 163 -9.87 0.99 -4.65
CA THR A 163 -8.73 0.15 -5.04
C THR A 163 -7.51 0.60 -4.26
N GLN A 164 -6.84 -0.33 -3.59
CA GLN A 164 -5.65 -0.05 -2.80
C GLN A 164 -4.53 -1.02 -3.13
N ASP A 165 -3.34 -0.48 -3.35
CA ASP A 165 -2.11 -1.24 -3.39
C ASP A 165 -1.44 -1.18 -2.01
N VAL A 166 -1.19 -2.32 -1.40
CA VAL A 166 -0.36 -2.46 -0.20
C VAL A 166 1.04 -2.84 -0.66
N VAL A 167 2.04 -2.03 -0.31
CA VAL A 167 3.40 -2.13 -0.84
C VAL A 167 4.39 -2.34 0.30
N PHE A 168 5.20 -3.38 0.18
CA PHE A 168 6.33 -3.69 1.05
C PHE A 168 7.62 -3.55 0.26
N TYR A 169 8.64 -2.95 0.87
CA TYR A 169 9.94 -2.71 0.22
C TYR A 169 11.01 -3.65 0.76
N ALA A 170 12.01 -3.94 -0.09
CA ALA A 170 13.13 -4.82 0.26
C ALA A 170 14.12 -4.16 1.21
N ASP A 171 14.32 -2.86 1.11
CA ASP A 171 15.35 -2.08 1.81
C ASP A 171 14.78 -0.96 2.71
N ASP A 172 13.45 -0.76 2.72
CA ASP A 172 12.77 0.22 3.59
C ASP A 172 11.68 -0.48 4.43
N PRO A 173 11.62 -0.25 5.76
CA PRO A 173 10.56 -0.77 6.61
C PRO A 173 9.20 -0.09 6.42
N MET A 174 9.11 0.95 5.60
CA MET A 174 7.85 1.60 5.31
C MET A 174 6.87 0.64 4.63
N ILE A 175 5.62 0.64 5.07
CA ILE A 175 4.50 0.02 4.35
C ILE A 175 3.71 1.15 3.72
N ARG A 176 3.53 1.10 2.40
CA ARG A 176 2.81 2.14 1.67
C ARG A 176 1.43 1.63 1.22
N PHE A 177 0.44 2.48 1.36
CA PHE A 177 -0.94 2.25 0.94
C PHE A 177 -1.31 3.25 -0.16
N ASP A 178 -1.17 2.84 -1.42
CA ASP A 178 -1.59 3.66 -2.58
C ASP A 178 -3.07 3.42 -2.83
N THR A 179 -3.91 4.41 -2.52
CA THR A 179 -5.36 4.25 -2.54
C THR A 179 -6.00 5.17 -3.58
N ARG A 180 -6.88 4.60 -4.41
CA ARG A 180 -7.78 5.32 -5.29
C ARG A 180 -9.22 4.96 -4.95
N MET A 181 -10.04 5.97 -4.75
CA MET A 181 -11.43 5.81 -4.38
C MET A 181 -12.33 6.41 -5.47
N ASP A 182 -13.39 5.68 -5.83
CA ASP A 182 -14.55 6.18 -6.57
C ASP A 182 -15.68 6.38 -5.56
N TRP A 183 -15.88 7.63 -5.14
CA TRP A 183 -16.83 7.98 -4.10
C TRP A 183 -18.08 8.62 -4.68
N GLN A 184 -19.23 7.97 -4.46
CA GLN A 184 -20.52 8.37 -5.03
C GLN A 184 -21.62 8.50 -3.95
N ASP A 185 -21.25 8.41 -2.66
CA ASP A 185 -22.18 8.53 -1.55
C ASP A 185 -22.20 9.96 -0.98
N ASN A 186 -23.37 10.36 -0.49
CA ASN A 186 -23.57 11.56 0.30
C ASN A 186 -23.77 11.16 1.78
N HIS A 187 -23.45 12.05 2.71
CA HIS A 187 -23.63 11.85 4.14
C HIS A 187 -23.04 10.53 4.65
N ARG A 188 -21.84 10.22 4.21
CA ARG A 188 -21.05 9.07 4.61
C ARG A 188 -19.64 9.47 4.93
N LEU A 189 -19.09 8.89 6.00
CA LEU A 189 -17.70 9.01 6.40
C LEU A 189 -16.99 7.67 6.19
N LEU A 190 -15.81 7.71 5.59
CA LEU A 190 -14.88 6.58 5.52
C LEU A 190 -13.67 6.90 6.40
N LYS A 191 -13.34 5.98 7.31
CA LYS A 191 -12.09 5.99 8.10
C LYS A 191 -11.27 4.76 7.79
N THR A 192 -9.96 4.90 7.81
CA THR A 192 -9.03 3.76 7.86
C THR A 192 -8.51 3.63 9.29
N ALA A 193 -8.65 2.44 9.88
CA ALA A 193 -8.18 2.15 11.23
C ALA A 193 -6.86 1.36 11.20
N PHE A 194 -5.96 1.73 12.12
CA PHE A 194 -4.68 1.08 12.37
C PHE A 194 -4.52 0.76 13.85
#